data_7e0107bc8765706496659c23f5fdeb8e
#
_entry.id   7e0107bc8765706496659c23f5fdeb8e
#
_cell.length_a   1.000
_cell.length_b   1.000
_cell.length_c   1.000
_cell.angle_alpha   90.00
_cell.angle_beta   90.00
_cell.angle_gamma   90.00
#
_symmetry.space_group_name_H-M   'P 1'
#
loop_
_entity.id
_entity.type
_entity.pdbx_description
1 polymer ?
#
loop_
_entity_poly.entity_id
_entity_poly.type
_entity_poly.pdbx_seq_one_letter_code
_entity_poly.pdbx_strand_id
1 'polypeptide(L)' 'MEYFDYESVAKEAGILPDKLEALCKLVRQEFPFDDMMYELHLLRACMAIQQGHTTIDEALRSEEAA' A
#
# COMPACT_ATOMS: atom_id res chain seq x y z
N MET A 1 -6.75 -10.90 -1.26
CA MET A 1 -7.16 -9.90 -2.28
C MET A 1 -8.44 -10.34 -2.94
N GLU A 2 -9.48 -9.56 -2.81
CA GLU A 2 -10.75 -9.85 -3.46
C GLU A 2 -11.12 -8.83 -4.53
N TYR A 3 -10.63 -7.58 -4.37
CA TYR A 3 -11.10 -6.46 -5.19
C TYR A 3 -10.02 -5.89 -6.10
N PHE A 4 -8.81 -5.71 -5.59
CA PHE A 4 -7.73 -5.05 -6.32
C PHE A 4 -6.41 -5.78 -6.10
N ASP A 5 -5.70 -6.07 -7.19
CA ASP A 5 -4.42 -6.77 -7.14
C ASP A 5 -3.26 -5.80 -6.89
N TYR A 6 -3.16 -5.33 -5.65
CA TYR A 6 -2.08 -4.43 -5.26
C TYR A 6 -0.73 -5.14 -5.16
N GLU A 7 -0.74 -6.46 -4.93
CA GLU A 7 0.52 -7.21 -4.78
C GLU A 7 1.32 -7.26 -6.07
N SER A 8 0.66 -7.42 -7.21
CA SER A 8 1.35 -7.40 -8.51
C SER A 8 1.97 -6.05 -8.77
N VAL A 9 1.26 -4.97 -8.46
CA VAL A 9 1.76 -3.60 -8.64
C VAL A 9 2.94 -3.35 -7.70
N ALA A 10 2.84 -3.80 -6.46
CA ALA A 10 3.93 -3.66 -5.49
C ALA A 10 5.19 -4.38 -5.98
N LYS A 11 5.03 -5.57 -6.55
CA LYS A 11 6.15 -6.32 -7.10
C LYS A 11 6.79 -5.58 -8.27
N GLU A 12 5.98 -5.05 -9.18
CA GLU A 12 6.47 -4.26 -10.31
C GLU A 12 7.18 -2.99 -9.84
N ALA A 13 6.72 -2.39 -8.75
CA ALA A 13 7.33 -1.20 -8.17
C ALA A 13 8.63 -1.50 -7.41
N GLY A 14 8.97 -2.79 -7.24
CA GLY A 14 10.18 -3.17 -6.52
C GLY A 14 10.06 -3.05 -5.00
N ILE A 15 8.85 -3.07 -4.47
CA ILE A 15 8.62 -2.98 -3.03
C ILE A 15 8.96 -4.32 -2.38
N LEU A 16 9.87 -4.31 -1.40
CA LEU A 16 10.25 -5.51 -0.69
C LEU A 16 9.07 -6.06 0.13
N PRO A 17 8.95 -7.40 0.28
CA PRO A 17 7.80 -7.99 0.98
C PRO A 17 7.60 -7.49 2.40
N ASP A 18 8.68 -7.27 3.16
CA ASP A 18 8.59 -6.78 4.54
C ASP A 18 8.08 -5.34 4.59
N LYS A 19 8.46 -4.52 3.62
CA LYS A 19 7.98 -3.14 3.52
C LYS A 19 6.51 -3.11 3.13
N LEU A 20 6.10 -3.97 2.21
CA LEU A 20 4.70 -4.08 1.83
C LEU A 20 3.84 -4.53 3.02
N GLU A 21 4.33 -5.50 3.79
CA GLU A 21 3.62 -5.96 4.98
C GLU A 21 3.42 -4.83 5.98
N ALA A 22 4.47 -4.01 6.19
CA ALA A 22 4.37 -2.85 7.08
C ALA A 22 3.31 -1.86 6.59
N LEU A 23 3.28 -1.59 5.28
CA LEU A 23 2.28 -0.70 4.69
C LEU A 23 0.87 -1.28 4.86
N CYS A 24 0.70 -2.58 4.63
CA CYS A 24 -0.59 -3.23 4.80
C CYS A 24 -1.12 -3.09 6.23
N LYS A 25 -0.26 -3.25 7.22
CA LYS A 25 -0.66 -3.11 8.62
C LYS A 25 -1.15 -1.70 8.94
N LEU A 26 -0.45 -0.69 8.43
CA LEU A 26 -0.82 0.71 8.66
C LEU A 26 -2.15 1.04 7.97
N VAL A 27 -2.32 0.61 6.73
CA VAL A 27 -3.55 0.86 5.98
C VAL A 27 -4.73 0.12 6.61
N ARG A 28 -4.50 -1.10 7.12
CA ARG A 28 -5.58 -1.83 7.79
C ARG A 28 -6.08 -1.11 9.04
N GLN A 29 -5.23 -0.34 9.72
CA GLN A 29 -5.67 0.45 10.86
C GLN A 29 -6.68 1.54 10.45
N GLU A 30 -6.56 2.05 9.22
CA GLU A 30 -7.50 3.03 8.69
C GLU A 30 -8.81 2.40 8.23
N PHE A 31 -8.73 1.18 7.70
CA PHE A 31 -9.89 0.46 7.15
C PHE A 31 -10.00 -0.93 7.77
N PRO A 32 -10.31 -1.02 9.07
CA PRO A 32 -10.27 -2.30 9.77
C PRO A 32 -11.34 -3.29 9.31
N PHE A 33 -12.45 -2.81 8.76
CA PHE A 33 -13.57 -3.65 8.35
C PHE A 33 -13.99 -3.45 6.89
N ASP A 34 -13.34 -2.58 6.15
CA ASP A 34 -13.67 -2.29 4.76
C ASP A 34 -12.57 -2.83 3.85
N ASP A 35 -12.72 -4.09 3.44
CA ASP A 35 -11.71 -4.76 2.62
C ASP A 35 -11.52 -4.09 1.26
N MET A 36 -12.60 -3.61 0.66
CA MET A 36 -12.51 -2.95 -0.65
C MET A 36 -11.69 -1.66 -0.56
N MET A 37 -11.99 -0.81 0.41
CA MET A 37 -11.24 0.44 0.59
C MET A 37 -9.80 0.20 1.01
N TYR A 38 -9.58 -0.81 1.84
CA TYR A 38 -8.23 -1.23 2.22
C TYR A 38 -7.40 -1.59 0.99
N GLU A 39 -7.95 -2.45 0.13
CA GLU A 39 -7.23 -2.88 -1.07
C GLU A 39 -7.06 -1.75 -2.08
N LEU A 40 -8.09 -0.91 -2.24
CA LEU A 40 -8.01 0.24 -3.15
C LEU A 40 -6.93 1.23 -2.70
N HIS A 41 -6.87 1.52 -1.40
CA HIS A 41 -5.87 2.42 -0.86
C HIS A 41 -4.46 1.88 -1.09
N LEU A 42 -4.27 0.57 -0.86
CA LEU A 42 -2.99 -0.08 -1.13
C LEU A 42 -2.63 -0.03 -2.61
N LEU A 43 -3.60 -0.29 -3.49
CA LEU A 43 -3.36 -0.23 -4.92
C LEU A 43 -2.87 1.16 -5.34
N ARG A 44 -3.55 2.20 -4.87
CA ARG A 44 -3.19 3.58 -5.19
C ARG A 44 -1.78 3.94 -4.69
N ALA A 45 -1.46 3.52 -3.48
CA ALA A 45 -0.13 3.76 -2.91
C ALA A 45 0.95 3.05 -3.73
N CYS A 46 0.73 1.79 -4.07
CA CYS A 46 1.69 1.02 -4.88
C CYS A 46 1.85 1.61 -6.28
N MET A 47 0.75 2.08 -6.89
CA MET A 47 0.82 2.72 -8.21
C MET A 47 1.60 4.03 -8.16
N ALA A 48 1.40 4.84 -7.13
CA ALA A 48 2.16 6.09 -6.96
C ALA A 48 3.65 5.81 -6.82
N ILE A 49 4.02 4.75 -6.10
CA ILE A 49 5.41 4.35 -5.96
C ILE A 49 5.97 3.87 -7.30
N GLN A 50 5.21 3.04 -8.01
CA GLN A 50 5.62 2.53 -9.33
C GLN A 50 5.86 3.66 -10.32
N GLN A 51 5.03 4.69 -10.27
CA GLN A 51 5.12 5.84 -11.18
C GLN A 51 6.16 6.88 -10.75
N GLY A 52 6.80 6.69 -9.59
CA GLY A 52 7.85 7.58 -9.12
C GLY A 52 7.36 8.83 -8.42
N HIS A 53 6.07 8.89 -8.06
CA HIS A 53 5.52 10.05 -7.34
C HIS A 53 5.88 10.06 -5.86
N THR A 54 6.18 8.90 -5.31
CA THR A 54 6.59 8.76 -3.90
C THR A 54 7.45 7.51 -3.76
N THR A 55 7.97 7.26 -2.56
CA THR A 55 8.72 6.04 -2.24
C THR A 55 7.98 5.26 -1.16
N ILE A 56 8.35 3.97 -0.99
CA ILE A 56 7.74 3.15 0.06
C ILE A 56 8.02 3.76 1.45
N ASP A 57 9.21 4.30 1.67
CA ASP A 57 9.54 4.90 2.98
C ASP A 57 8.71 6.15 3.23
N GLU A 58 8.49 6.98 2.23
CA GLU A 58 7.61 8.14 2.36
C GLU A 58 6.16 7.74 2.59
N ALA A 59 5.69 6.70 1.91
CA ALA A 59 4.33 6.19 2.09
C ALA A 59 4.13 5.67 3.51
N LEU A 60 5.12 4.94 4.05
CA LEU A 60 5.06 4.45 5.42
C LEU A 60 5.00 5.59 6.43
N ARG A 61 5.82 6.63 6.25
CA ARG A 61 5.81 7.80 7.14
C ARG A 61 4.47 8.52 7.08
N SER A 62 3.92 8.67 5.88
CA SER A 62 2.63 9.33 5.67
C SER A 62 1.50 8.58 6.39
N GLU A 63 1.49 7.25 6.29
CA GLU A 63 0.47 6.44 6.95
C GLU A 63 0.62 6.45 8.47
N GLU A 64 1.85 6.46 8.98
CA GLU A 64 2.10 6.55 10.43
C GLU A 64 1.61 7.87 11.00
N ALA A 65 1.67 8.95 10.21
CA ALA A 65 1.23 10.28 10.64
C ALA A 65 -0.28 10.46 10.56
N ALA A 66 -0.98 9.57 9.91
CA ALA A 66 -2.42 9.69 9.68
C ALA A 66 -3.28 9.42 10.94
#